data_0ac6b29d340c9949c754728bc2d533e6
#
_entry.id   0ac6b29d340c9949c754728bc2d533e6
#
_cell.length_a   1.000
_cell.length_b   1.000
_cell.length_c   1.000
_cell.angle_alpha   90.00
_cell.angle_beta   90.00
_cell.angle_gamma   90.00
#
_symmetry.space_group_name_H-M   'P 1'
#
loop_
_entity.id
_entity.type
_entity.pdbx_description
1 polymer ?
#
loop_
_entity_poly.entity_id
_entity_poly.type
_entity_poly.pdbx_seq_one_letter_code
_entity_poly.pdbx_strand_id
1 'polypeptide(L)'
;MYRETMCAHYVGLSDEEINLLIAQLTGGRPVAEPESPEEYSQQEFDYPEPEDASTERRIDVYPKSGVPVIVPTFDTAVGVERLASGALERADLEWGYSSQWNPQPIFNTRIESADKPIWRASMEHDRCIIACRWFYESSGTETRISERTGRTIKQQYMFTIPRMPVIFICGIHRSHEYSMVTTRANASMAPVHPRMP
;
A
#
# COMPACT_ATOMS: atom_id res chain seq x y z
N MET A 1 -20.03 -18.31 -2.19
CA MET A 1 -18.90 -18.20 -1.25
C MET A 1 -18.29 -16.82 -1.47
N TYR A 2 -18.64 -15.82 -0.63
CA TYR A 2 -18.08 -14.46 -0.72
C TYR A 2 -16.60 -14.55 -0.38
N ARG A 3 -15.73 -14.32 -1.35
CA ARG A 3 -14.30 -14.11 -1.06
C ARG A 3 -14.20 -12.83 -0.24
N GLU A 4 -13.67 -12.94 0.96
CA GLU A 4 -13.31 -11.78 1.78
C GLU A 4 -12.35 -10.91 0.96
N THR A 5 -12.84 -9.76 0.55
CA THR A 5 -12.08 -8.79 -0.24
C THR A 5 -11.29 -7.97 0.78
N MET A 6 -10.01 -8.26 0.92
CA MET A 6 -9.07 -7.44 1.69
C MET A 6 -8.86 -6.11 1.01
N CYS A 7 -8.21 -5.16 1.70
CA CYS A 7 -7.89 -3.81 1.29
C CYS A 7 -8.02 -3.62 -0.24
N ALA A 8 -9.08 -2.96 -0.65
CA ALA A 8 -9.41 -2.69 -2.05
C ALA A 8 -9.59 -1.20 -2.31
N HIS A 9 -9.09 -0.37 -1.40
CA HIS A 9 -9.19 1.08 -1.49
C HIS A 9 -8.12 1.73 -0.60
N TYR A 10 -7.35 2.65 -1.18
CA TYR A 10 -6.45 3.54 -0.45
C TYR A 10 -6.44 4.94 -1.07
N VAL A 11 -5.91 5.91 -0.35
CA VAL A 11 -5.68 7.26 -0.88
C VAL A 11 -4.20 7.43 -1.18
N GLY A 12 -3.90 7.55 -2.45
CA GLY A 12 -2.55 7.69 -2.99
C GLY A 12 -1.98 9.10 -2.84
N LEU A 13 -0.75 9.25 -3.27
CA LEU A 13 -0.03 10.50 -3.42
C LEU A 13 -0.05 10.96 -4.88
N SER A 14 0.11 12.27 -5.11
CA SER A 14 0.27 12.80 -6.46
C SER A 14 1.65 12.44 -7.05
N ASP A 15 1.79 12.64 -8.35
CA ASP A 15 3.06 12.44 -9.07
C ASP A 15 4.18 13.29 -8.48
N GLU A 16 3.88 14.55 -8.15
CA GLU A 16 4.83 15.49 -7.56
C GLU A 16 5.26 15.03 -6.17
N GLU A 17 4.33 14.55 -5.35
CA GLU A 17 4.62 14.03 -4.01
C GLU A 17 5.48 12.77 -4.06
N ILE A 18 5.21 11.84 -4.98
CA ILE A 18 6.03 10.65 -5.18
C ILE A 18 7.45 11.02 -5.60
N ASN A 19 7.60 11.96 -6.53
CA ASN A 19 8.92 12.43 -6.98
C ASN A 19 9.71 13.10 -5.84
N LEU A 20 9.05 13.93 -5.02
CA LEU A 20 9.67 14.53 -3.83
C LEU A 20 10.06 13.47 -2.80
N LEU A 21 9.20 12.47 -2.59
CA LEU A 21 9.47 11.38 -1.67
C LEU A 21 10.70 10.54 -2.13
N ILE A 22 10.78 10.21 -3.41
CA ILE A 22 11.94 9.53 -3.99
C ILE A 22 13.21 10.35 -3.78
N ALA A 23 13.17 11.67 -4.05
CA ALA A 23 14.30 12.55 -3.84
C ALA A 23 14.75 12.58 -2.37
N GLN A 24 13.83 12.54 -1.42
CA GLN A 24 14.14 12.48 0.01
C GLN A 24 14.75 11.15 0.41
N LEU A 25 14.21 10.03 -0.08
CA LEU A 25 14.70 8.68 0.22
C LEU A 25 16.08 8.41 -0.39
N THR A 26 16.37 8.97 -1.56
CA THR A 26 17.66 8.81 -2.26
C THR A 26 18.70 9.86 -1.87
N GLY A 27 18.30 11.00 -1.30
CA GLY A 27 19.15 12.14 -0.97
C GLY A 27 20.06 11.96 0.26
N GLY A 28 20.16 10.77 0.83
CA GLY A 28 21.20 10.42 1.82
C GLY A 28 21.07 11.09 3.19
N ARG A 29 19.94 11.65 3.58
CA ARG A 29 19.67 11.91 5.00
C ARG A 29 19.29 10.61 5.66
N PRO A 30 20.04 10.14 6.68
CA PRO A 30 19.58 9.02 7.47
C PRO A 30 18.23 9.39 8.05
N VAL A 31 17.21 8.56 7.79
CA VAL A 31 16.00 8.54 8.62
C VAL A 31 16.53 8.24 10.01
N ALA A 32 16.40 9.19 10.94
CA ALA A 32 16.78 8.96 12.32
C ALA A 32 16.06 7.69 12.77
N GLU A 33 16.83 6.67 13.17
CA GLU A 33 16.26 5.48 13.77
C GLU A 33 15.46 5.95 14.98
N PRO A 34 14.21 5.49 15.18
CA PRO A 34 13.46 5.80 16.37
C PRO A 34 14.25 5.29 17.58
N GLU A 35 14.56 6.17 18.52
CA GLU A 35 15.46 5.89 19.65
C GLU A 35 14.97 4.75 20.58
N SER A 36 13.73 4.31 20.50
CA SER A 36 13.24 3.02 21.02
C SER A 36 11.79 2.73 20.62
N PRO A 37 11.37 1.43 20.56
CA PRO A 37 9.96 1.06 20.35
C PRO A 37 9.01 1.48 21.49
N GLU A 38 9.53 1.77 22.66
CA GLU A 38 8.75 2.09 23.86
C GLU A 38 8.25 3.55 23.88
N GLU A 39 8.87 4.42 23.12
CA GLU A 39 8.47 5.84 23.03
C GLU A 39 7.20 6.08 22.20
N TYR A 40 6.74 5.05 21.46
CA TYR A 40 5.53 5.12 20.63
C TYR A 40 4.21 4.96 21.40
N SER A 41 4.24 4.62 22.70
CA SER A 41 3.04 4.19 23.41
C SER A 41 2.34 5.23 24.29
N GLN A 42 2.85 6.45 24.47
CA GLN A 42 2.34 7.36 25.53
C GLN A 42 2.13 8.84 25.19
N GLN A 43 2.05 9.24 23.93
CA GLN A 43 1.60 10.60 23.63
C GLN A 43 0.30 10.57 22.84
N GLU A 44 -0.78 10.88 23.54
CA GLU A 44 -2.04 11.31 22.94
C GLU A 44 -1.76 12.57 22.11
N PHE A 45 -1.69 12.44 20.79
CA PHE A 45 -1.62 13.59 19.90
C PHE A 45 -3.02 13.95 19.44
N ASP A 46 -3.44 15.09 19.88
CA ASP A 46 -4.52 15.87 19.28
C ASP A 46 -4.04 16.28 17.87
N TYR A 47 -4.28 15.40 16.90
CA TYR A 47 -4.18 15.80 15.50
C TYR A 47 -5.38 16.69 15.24
N PRO A 48 -5.18 17.95 14.85
CA PRO A 48 -6.26 18.63 14.18
C PRO A 48 -6.66 17.71 13.02
N GLU A 49 -7.92 17.29 13.00
CA GLU A 49 -8.51 16.80 11.76
C GLU A 49 -8.01 17.77 10.68
N PRO A 50 -7.51 17.31 9.54
CA PRO A 50 -7.07 18.21 8.51
C PRO A 50 -8.28 19.07 8.13
N GLU A 51 -8.41 20.24 8.77
CA GLU A 51 -9.46 21.23 8.47
C GLU A 51 -9.35 21.73 7.03
N ASP A 52 -8.35 21.26 6.29
CA ASP A 52 -8.04 21.63 4.92
C ASP A 52 -7.92 20.44 3.95
N ALA A 53 -8.62 19.32 4.23
CA ALA A 53 -8.82 18.27 3.24
C ALA A 53 -9.63 18.74 2.01
N SER A 54 -10.04 20.00 1.99
CA SER A 54 -10.87 20.58 0.92
C SER A 54 -10.07 21.10 -0.28
N THR A 55 -8.73 21.20 -0.21
CA THR A 55 -7.91 21.81 -1.27
C THR A 55 -6.85 20.86 -1.88
N GLU A 56 -6.46 19.80 -1.20
CA GLU A 56 -5.60 18.78 -1.80
C GLU A 56 -6.45 17.75 -2.56
N ARG A 57 -6.16 17.58 -3.83
CA ARG A 57 -6.84 16.65 -4.74
C ARG A 57 -6.70 15.22 -4.21
N ARG A 58 -7.69 14.74 -3.45
CA ARG A 58 -7.76 13.37 -2.96
C ARG A 58 -7.69 12.39 -4.11
N ILE A 59 -6.74 11.47 -4.10
CA ILE A 59 -6.54 10.44 -5.13
C ILE A 59 -7.01 9.10 -4.57
N ASP A 60 -8.28 8.78 -4.80
CA ASP A 60 -8.84 7.48 -4.43
C ASP A 60 -8.39 6.40 -5.41
N VAL A 61 -7.78 5.34 -4.90
CA VAL A 61 -7.21 4.24 -5.69
C VAL A 61 -7.95 2.95 -5.39
N TYR A 62 -8.41 2.32 -6.47
CA TYR A 62 -9.13 1.04 -6.45
C TYR A 62 -8.41 0.02 -7.35
N PRO A 63 -8.68 -1.29 -7.23
CA PRO A 63 -8.20 -2.27 -8.19
C PRO A 63 -8.51 -1.83 -9.62
N LYS A 64 -7.55 -1.97 -10.52
CA LYS A 64 -7.53 -1.47 -11.91
C LYS A 64 -7.18 0.03 -12.07
N SER A 65 -6.95 0.77 -10.99
CA SER A 65 -6.37 2.11 -11.14
C SER A 65 -4.90 2.01 -11.53
N GLY A 66 -4.48 2.83 -12.49
CA GLY A 66 -3.07 3.11 -12.78
C GLY A 66 -2.57 4.22 -11.87
N VAL A 67 -1.50 3.96 -11.14
CA VAL A 67 -0.95 4.90 -10.15
C VAL A 67 0.57 4.77 -10.06
N PRO A 68 1.26 5.83 -9.59
CA PRO A 68 2.68 5.75 -9.33
C PRO A 68 2.99 4.85 -8.14
N VAL A 69 3.97 3.97 -8.32
CA VAL A 69 4.63 3.21 -7.26
C VAL A 69 6.13 3.47 -7.30
N ILE A 70 6.84 3.17 -6.23
CA ILE A 70 8.29 3.35 -6.13
C ILE A 70 8.95 2.00 -6.34
N VAL A 71 9.88 1.92 -7.28
CA VAL A 71 10.64 0.71 -7.60
C VAL A 71 12.14 0.95 -7.45
N PRO A 72 12.94 -0.07 -7.11
CA PRO A 72 14.38 0.04 -7.12
C PRO A 72 14.91 0.14 -8.56
N THR A 73 15.90 1.01 -8.79
CA THR A 73 16.58 1.11 -10.07
C THR A 73 17.69 0.06 -10.12
N PHE A 74 17.75 -0.71 -11.20
CA PHE A 74 18.81 -1.68 -11.44
C PHE A 74 19.83 -1.11 -12.42
N ASP A 75 21.13 -1.16 -12.07
CA ASP A 75 22.20 -0.83 -12.99
C ASP A 75 22.46 -2.04 -13.90
N THR A 76 21.95 -1.97 -15.13
CA THR A 76 22.17 -2.99 -16.16
C THR A 76 23.51 -2.87 -16.88
N ALA A 77 24.30 -1.81 -16.63
CA ALA A 77 25.53 -1.51 -17.37
C ALA A 77 26.68 -2.50 -17.09
N VAL A 78 26.59 -3.33 -16.07
CA VAL A 78 27.69 -4.22 -15.62
C VAL A 78 27.36 -5.71 -15.75
N GLY A 79 26.22 -6.07 -16.35
CA GLY A 79 25.85 -7.51 -16.54
C GLY A 79 25.59 -8.29 -15.25
N VAL A 80 25.61 -7.62 -14.11
CA VAL A 80 25.22 -8.11 -12.80
C VAL A 80 24.07 -7.24 -12.37
N GLU A 81 22.90 -7.84 -12.14
CA GLU A 81 21.76 -7.18 -11.51
C GLU A 81 22.17 -6.72 -10.09
N ARG A 82 22.80 -5.58 -10.05
CA ARG A 82 23.16 -4.93 -8.80
C ARG A 82 22.20 -3.78 -8.63
N LEU A 83 21.45 -3.79 -7.53
CA LEU A 83 20.80 -2.57 -7.05
C LEU A 83 21.84 -1.45 -7.10
N ALA A 84 21.66 -0.49 -8.00
CA ALA A 84 22.41 0.75 -7.91
C ALA A 84 22.16 1.26 -6.50
N SER A 85 23.19 1.37 -5.68
CA SER A 85 23.08 1.49 -4.23
C SER A 85 22.08 2.59 -3.84
N GLY A 86 20.86 2.22 -3.44
CA GLY A 86 19.82 3.12 -2.97
C GLY A 86 19.08 3.92 -4.02
N ALA A 87 19.26 3.71 -5.32
CA ALA A 87 18.51 4.43 -6.34
C ALA A 87 17.08 3.88 -6.45
N LEU A 88 16.13 4.81 -6.42
CA LEU A 88 14.71 4.54 -6.54
C LEU A 88 14.16 5.34 -7.71
N GLU A 89 13.16 4.79 -8.40
CA GLU A 89 12.46 5.49 -9.47
C GLU A 89 10.95 5.31 -9.36
N ARG A 90 10.21 6.14 -10.05
CA ARG A 90 8.77 6.04 -10.17
C ARG A 90 8.41 5.11 -11.33
N ALA A 91 7.45 4.23 -11.12
CA ALA A 91 6.80 3.45 -12.15
C ALA A 91 5.28 3.63 -12.07
N ASP A 92 4.64 3.88 -13.21
CA ASP A 92 3.17 3.97 -13.29
C ASP A 92 2.62 2.58 -13.62
N LEU A 93 1.95 1.95 -12.64
CA LEU A 93 1.49 0.57 -12.72
C LEU A 93 0.00 0.44 -12.40
N GLU A 94 -0.67 -0.56 -12.98
CA GLU A 94 -2.07 -0.88 -12.71
C GLU A 94 -2.19 -1.82 -11.49
N TRP A 95 -3.09 -1.51 -10.58
CA TRP A 95 -3.32 -2.34 -9.39
C TRP A 95 -4.12 -3.60 -9.69
N GLY A 96 -3.45 -4.73 -9.70
CA GLY A 96 -4.02 -6.06 -9.84
C GLY A 96 -3.45 -6.85 -11.01
N TYR A 97 -2.87 -8.01 -10.68
CA TYR A 97 -2.35 -8.95 -11.67
C TYR A 97 -3.50 -9.57 -12.47
N SER A 98 -3.39 -9.53 -13.77
CA SER A 98 -4.22 -10.31 -14.68
C SER A 98 -3.84 -11.80 -14.61
N SER A 99 -4.78 -12.68 -14.85
CA SER A 99 -4.51 -14.11 -14.97
C SER A 99 -5.48 -14.78 -15.93
N GLN A 100 -5.03 -15.82 -16.63
CA GLN A 100 -5.86 -16.57 -17.56
C GLN A 100 -6.97 -17.39 -16.89
N TRP A 101 -6.79 -17.73 -15.60
CA TRP A 101 -7.71 -18.60 -14.85
C TRP A 101 -8.66 -17.81 -13.92
N ASN A 102 -8.49 -16.51 -13.76
CA ASN A 102 -9.36 -15.66 -12.97
C ASN A 102 -9.65 -14.35 -13.74
N PRO A 103 -10.92 -14.07 -14.09
CA PRO A 103 -11.29 -12.84 -14.79
C PRO A 103 -11.16 -11.59 -13.89
N GLN A 104 -11.12 -11.78 -12.57
CA GLN A 104 -10.92 -10.69 -11.62
C GLN A 104 -9.42 -10.46 -11.38
N PRO A 105 -8.97 -9.21 -11.26
CA PRO A 105 -7.58 -8.91 -10.95
C PRO A 105 -7.19 -9.47 -9.57
N ILE A 106 -5.96 -9.94 -9.45
CA ILE A 106 -5.41 -10.39 -8.18
C ILE A 106 -4.61 -9.23 -7.59
N PHE A 107 -5.27 -8.39 -6.86
CA PHE A 107 -4.71 -7.12 -6.36
C PHE A 107 -4.05 -7.22 -4.98
N ASN A 108 -4.22 -8.36 -4.28
CA ASN A 108 -3.57 -8.64 -3.00
C ASN A 108 -2.84 -9.98 -3.04
N THR A 109 -1.58 -9.99 -2.61
CA THR A 109 -0.72 -11.18 -2.50
C THR A 109 -0.44 -11.46 -1.03
N ARG A 110 -0.74 -12.67 -0.57
CA ARG A 110 -0.41 -13.08 0.80
C ARG A 110 1.07 -13.42 0.90
N ILE A 111 1.77 -12.86 1.88
CA ILE A 111 3.20 -13.15 2.11
C ILE A 111 3.45 -14.65 2.32
N GLU A 112 2.50 -15.35 2.93
CA GLU A 112 2.57 -16.80 3.16
C GLU A 112 2.45 -17.63 1.85
N SER A 113 2.19 -16.97 0.74
CA SER A 113 2.12 -17.57 -0.60
C SER A 113 3.24 -17.10 -1.52
N ALA A 114 4.27 -16.47 -0.99
CA ALA A 114 5.38 -15.86 -1.74
C ALA A 114 6.12 -16.86 -2.64
N ASP A 115 6.20 -18.13 -2.21
CA ASP A 115 6.86 -19.23 -2.90
C ASP A 115 6.08 -19.82 -4.08
N LYS A 116 4.79 -19.45 -4.24
CA LYS A 116 3.97 -19.95 -5.34
C LYS A 116 4.49 -19.44 -6.69
N PRO A 117 4.40 -20.26 -7.76
CA PRO A 117 4.93 -19.90 -9.08
C PRO A 117 4.47 -18.54 -9.61
N ILE A 118 3.23 -18.14 -9.33
CA ILE A 118 2.68 -16.85 -9.78
C ILE A 118 3.33 -15.64 -9.10
N TRP A 119 3.91 -15.82 -7.89
CA TRP A 119 4.46 -14.73 -7.08
C TRP A 119 5.97 -14.76 -6.95
N ARG A 120 6.58 -15.96 -7.02
CA ARG A 120 7.99 -16.18 -6.69
C ARG A 120 8.93 -15.21 -7.40
N ALA A 121 8.84 -15.10 -8.72
CA ALA A 121 9.72 -14.21 -9.48
C ALA A 121 9.61 -12.76 -9.02
N SER A 122 8.38 -12.24 -8.90
CA SER A 122 8.16 -10.87 -8.43
C SER A 122 8.58 -10.66 -6.97
N MET A 123 8.41 -11.67 -6.12
CA MET A 123 8.89 -11.59 -4.71
C MET A 123 10.41 -11.57 -4.61
N GLU A 124 11.10 -12.24 -5.52
CA GLU A 124 12.56 -12.30 -5.55
C GLU A 124 13.18 -11.03 -6.19
N HIS A 125 12.58 -10.53 -7.28
CA HIS A 125 13.25 -9.56 -8.16
C HIS A 125 12.47 -8.25 -8.35
N ASP A 126 11.13 -8.27 -8.32
CA ASP A 126 10.29 -7.16 -8.75
C ASP A 126 9.44 -6.63 -7.58
N ARG A 127 10.12 -6.14 -6.55
CA ARG A 127 9.45 -5.53 -5.39
C ARG A 127 9.26 -4.05 -5.60
N CYS A 128 8.14 -3.52 -5.09
CA CYS A 128 7.84 -2.11 -5.11
C CYS A 128 7.32 -1.61 -3.76
N ILE A 129 7.28 -0.30 -3.60
CA ILE A 129 6.68 0.38 -2.46
C ILE A 129 5.48 1.16 -2.97
N ILE A 130 4.34 0.95 -2.33
CA ILE A 130 3.12 1.71 -2.54
C ILE A 130 3.08 2.76 -1.43
N ALA A 131 3.21 4.02 -1.79
CA ALA A 131 3.11 5.13 -0.83
C ALA A 131 1.67 5.66 -0.83
N CYS A 132 1.06 5.75 0.34
CA CYS A 132 -0.30 6.23 0.50
C CYS A 132 -0.47 7.07 1.77
N ARG A 133 -1.53 7.88 1.83
CA ARG A 133 -1.86 8.67 3.02
C ARG A 133 -2.57 7.83 4.06
N TRP A 134 -3.54 7.03 3.62
CA TRP A 134 -4.29 6.05 4.42
C TRP A 134 -4.89 4.97 3.51
N PHE A 135 -5.32 3.89 4.12
CA PHE A 135 -6.04 2.85 3.42
C PHE A 135 -7.35 2.49 4.15
N TYR A 136 -8.24 1.83 3.43
CA TYR A 136 -9.52 1.41 3.95
C TYR A 136 -9.61 -0.11 4.01
N GLU A 137 -10.22 -0.60 5.09
CA GLU A 137 -10.53 -2.01 5.25
C GLU A 137 -11.99 -2.19 5.67
N SER A 138 -12.64 -3.20 5.11
CA SER A 138 -14.02 -3.51 5.44
C SER A 138 -14.08 -4.52 6.60
N SER A 139 -14.94 -4.25 7.58
CA SER A 139 -15.15 -5.18 8.70
C SER A 139 -15.61 -6.55 8.19
N GLY A 140 -15.07 -7.61 8.79
CA GLY A 140 -15.51 -8.98 8.55
C GLY A 140 -16.92 -9.26 9.11
N THR A 141 -17.35 -8.52 10.11
CA THR A 141 -18.57 -8.80 10.90
C THR A 141 -19.58 -7.66 10.92
N GLU A 142 -19.12 -6.41 10.85
CA GLU A 142 -19.99 -5.24 11.00
C GLU A 142 -20.55 -4.76 9.66
N THR A 143 -21.79 -4.33 9.69
CA THR A 143 -22.50 -3.78 8.52
C THR A 143 -23.18 -2.46 8.86
N ARG A 144 -23.44 -1.66 7.82
CA ARG A 144 -24.24 -0.43 7.91
C ARG A 144 -25.18 -0.31 6.73
N ILE A 145 -26.17 0.55 6.85
CA ILE A 145 -27.03 0.90 5.72
C ILE A 145 -26.36 2.00 4.91
N SER A 146 -26.23 1.80 3.61
CA SER A 146 -25.72 2.81 2.69
C SER A 146 -26.76 3.92 2.52
N GLU A 147 -26.39 5.15 2.85
CA GLU A 147 -27.25 6.33 2.67
C GLU A 147 -27.64 6.54 1.20
N ARG A 148 -26.71 6.23 0.28
CA ARG A 148 -26.92 6.41 -1.16
C ARG A 148 -27.88 5.38 -1.78
N THR A 149 -27.86 4.12 -1.30
CA THR A 149 -28.55 3.01 -1.96
C THR A 149 -29.61 2.33 -1.09
N GLY A 150 -29.65 2.62 0.22
CA GLY A 150 -30.50 1.93 1.19
C GLY A 150 -30.13 0.46 1.44
N ARG A 151 -29.05 -0.03 0.86
CA ARG A 151 -28.62 -1.43 0.99
C ARG A 151 -27.70 -1.63 2.18
N THR A 152 -27.75 -2.82 2.78
CA THR A 152 -26.75 -3.24 3.77
C THR A 152 -25.41 -3.45 3.09
N ILE A 153 -24.38 -2.77 3.58
CA ILE A 153 -22.99 -2.88 3.14
C ILE A 153 -22.08 -3.14 4.35
N LYS A 154 -20.90 -3.67 4.13
CA LYS A 154 -19.89 -3.82 5.20
C LYS A 154 -19.50 -2.44 5.75
N GLN A 155 -19.30 -2.35 7.07
CA GLN A 155 -18.70 -1.18 7.69
C GLN A 155 -17.27 -1.06 7.22
N GLN A 156 -16.87 0.13 6.77
CA GLN A 156 -15.52 0.43 6.32
C GLN A 156 -14.80 1.28 7.38
N TYR A 157 -13.54 0.98 7.62
CA TYR A 157 -12.65 1.68 8.55
C TYR A 157 -11.48 2.26 7.79
N MET A 158 -11.10 3.48 8.15
CA MET A 158 -9.90 4.15 7.66
C MET A 158 -8.74 3.87 8.63
N PHE A 159 -7.58 3.54 8.08
CA PHE A 159 -6.36 3.28 8.84
C PHE A 159 -5.28 4.28 8.47
N THR A 160 -4.72 4.91 9.50
CA THR A 160 -3.59 5.82 9.44
C THR A 160 -2.50 5.35 10.40
N ILE A 161 -1.29 5.83 10.23
CA ILE A 161 -0.23 5.65 11.23
C ILE A 161 0.00 7.00 11.91
N PRO A 162 -0.17 7.10 13.22
CA PRO A 162 0.03 8.36 13.94
C PRO A 162 1.39 8.99 13.62
N ARG A 163 1.41 10.29 13.37
CA ARG A 163 2.61 11.09 13.04
C ARG A 163 3.30 10.75 11.71
N MET A 164 2.78 9.81 10.95
CA MET A 164 3.31 9.50 9.63
C MET A 164 2.32 9.98 8.56
N PRO A 165 2.66 11.03 7.81
CA PRO A 165 1.80 11.55 6.74
C PRO A 165 1.73 10.60 5.54
N VAL A 166 2.67 9.67 5.46
CA VAL A 166 2.76 8.68 4.39
C VAL A 166 2.96 7.29 4.98
N ILE A 167 2.17 6.33 4.53
CA ILE A 167 2.29 4.91 4.84
C ILE A 167 2.98 4.23 3.66
N PHE A 168 3.99 3.43 3.95
CA PHE A 168 4.68 2.60 2.97
C PHE A 168 4.17 1.17 3.04
N ILE A 169 3.56 0.70 1.97
CA ILE A 169 3.03 -0.65 1.85
C ILE A 169 3.92 -1.43 0.88
N CYS A 170 4.26 -2.66 1.26
CA CYS A 170 5.02 -3.55 0.38
C CYS A 170 4.14 -4.00 -0.80
N GLY A 171 4.71 -3.95 -1.99
CA GLY A 171 4.11 -4.47 -3.21
C GLY A 171 5.10 -5.32 -4.00
N ILE A 172 4.55 -6.04 -4.95
CA ILE A 172 5.31 -6.73 -6.00
C ILE A 172 4.74 -6.32 -7.35
N HIS A 173 5.54 -6.32 -8.39
CA HIS A 173 5.10 -5.95 -9.72
C HIS A 173 5.58 -6.95 -10.79
N ARG A 174 5.00 -6.86 -11.95
CA ARG A 174 5.46 -7.48 -13.19
C ARG A 174 4.94 -6.65 -14.36
N SER A 175 5.76 -6.44 -15.37
CA SER A 175 5.39 -5.57 -16.50
C SER A 175 4.77 -4.25 -16.01
N HIS A 176 3.50 -4.03 -16.30
CA HIS A 176 2.75 -2.82 -15.95
C HIS A 176 1.70 -3.03 -14.83
N GLU A 177 1.76 -4.13 -14.10
CA GLU A 177 0.83 -4.48 -13.03
C GLU A 177 1.55 -4.59 -11.69
N TYR A 178 0.86 -4.22 -10.60
CA TYR A 178 1.35 -4.50 -9.25
C TYR A 178 0.30 -5.17 -8.37
N SER A 179 0.75 -5.84 -7.32
CA SER A 179 -0.10 -6.46 -6.30
C SER A 179 0.41 -6.07 -4.91
N MET A 180 -0.50 -5.66 -4.04
CA MET A 180 -0.20 -5.29 -2.66
C MET A 180 0.13 -6.55 -1.84
N VAL A 181 1.24 -6.54 -1.12
CA VAL A 181 1.59 -7.65 -0.22
C VAL A 181 0.84 -7.49 1.10
N THR A 182 0.24 -8.56 1.56
CA THR A 182 -0.56 -8.58 2.80
C THR A 182 -0.05 -9.63 3.77
N THR A 183 -0.19 -9.36 5.07
CA THR A 183 0.20 -10.26 6.15
C THR A 183 -0.93 -10.41 7.16
N ARG A 184 -0.70 -11.18 8.25
CA ARG A 184 -1.64 -11.27 9.35
C ARG A 184 -1.80 -9.91 10.02
N ALA A 185 -3.04 -9.55 10.38
CA ALA A 185 -3.34 -8.31 11.07
C ALA A 185 -2.63 -8.22 12.44
N ASN A 186 -2.16 -7.03 12.77
CA ASN A 186 -1.69 -6.71 14.12
C ASN A 186 -2.89 -6.52 15.08
N ALA A 187 -2.60 -6.24 16.36
CA ALA A 187 -3.63 -6.08 17.38
C ALA A 187 -4.64 -4.96 17.09
N SER A 188 -4.22 -3.89 16.42
CA SER A 188 -5.09 -2.76 16.08
C SER A 188 -6.05 -3.08 14.94
N MET A 189 -5.61 -3.87 13.95
CA MET A 189 -6.44 -4.23 12.79
C MET A 189 -7.27 -5.50 12.99
N ALA A 190 -6.81 -6.44 13.82
CA ALA A 190 -7.45 -7.73 14.00
C ALA A 190 -8.96 -7.67 14.33
N PRO A 191 -9.47 -6.68 15.09
CA PRO A 191 -10.92 -6.53 15.32
C PRO A 191 -11.73 -6.23 14.06
N VAL A 192 -11.12 -5.59 13.07
CA VAL A 192 -11.78 -5.20 11.81
C VAL A 192 -11.63 -6.29 10.75
N HIS A 193 -10.40 -6.73 10.54
CA HIS A 193 -10.08 -7.73 9.52
C HIS A 193 -8.87 -8.57 9.93
N PRO A 194 -8.85 -9.91 9.65
CA PRO A 194 -7.74 -10.78 10.07
C PRO A 194 -6.43 -10.55 9.31
N ARG A 195 -6.42 -9.68 8.31
CA ARG A 195 -5.24 -9.37 7.50
C ARG A 195 -5.05 -7.86 7.36
N MET A 196 -3.79 -7.44 7.07
CA MET A 196 -3.40 -6.06 6.80
C MET A 196 -2.43 -6.00 5.61
N PRO A 197 -2.32 -4.86 4.94
CA PRO A 197 -1.25 -4.56 4.01
C PRO A 197 0.13 -4.66 4.64
#